data_7391f105185e14149a53ec512527a181
#
_entry.id   7391f105185e14149a53ec512527a181
#
_cell.length_a   1.000
_cell.length_b   1.000
_cell.length_c   1.000
_cell.angle_alpha   90.00
_cell.angle_beta   90.00
_cell.angle_gamma   90.00
#
_symmetry.space_group_name_H-M   'P 1'
#
loop_
_entity.id
_entity.type
_entity.pdbx_description
1 polymer ?
#
loop_
_entity_poly.entity_id
_entity_poly.type
_entity_poly.pdbx_seq_one_letter_code
_entity_poly.pdbx_strand_id
1 'polypeptide(L)'
;RPEFTAGICRAFISGGMQQDLPLKFFAHGPAFRYERPQKGRLRQFHQIDAEILGVEGPGADIEIITLGAEILHDLGVLDRCVLELNTLGDPESRQTYRDALVAYFSDHRDKLSEDSVDRLARNPLRILDSKDEGDQKIVVDAPLMTAYLNQQSQDFFAAVCEGLDVLGIAYNLNQRLVR
;
A
#
# COMPACT_ATOMS: atom_id res chain seq x y z
N ARG A 1 -15.41 -10.18 -11.25
CA ARG A 1 -14.64 -9.97 -10.00
C ARG A 1 -13.93 -8.62 -10.06
N PRO A 2 -13.76 -7.90 -8.95
CA PRO A 2 -13.07 -6.61 -8.91
C PRO A 2 -11.54 -6.73 -8.77
N GLU A 3 -11.04 -7.89 -8.29
CA GLU A 3 -9.63 -8.23 -8.07
C GLU A 3 -9.50 -9.75 -7.86
N PHE A 4 -8.28 -10.27 -7.66
CA PHE A 4 -8.03 -11.69 -7.53
C PHE A 4 -7.67 -12.12 -6.10
N THR A 5 -7.08 -11.26 -5.28
CA THR A 5 -6.59 -11.56 -3.92
C THR A 5 -7.64 -12.27 -3.06
N ALA A 6 -8.87 -11.72 -2.97
CA ALA A 6 -9.93 -12.33 -2.20
C ALA A 6 -10.33 -13.73 -2.72
N GLY A 7 -10.24 -13.94 -4.05
CA GLY A 7 -10.48 -15.24 -4.68
C GLY A 7 -9.41 -16.25 -4.33
N ILE A 8 -8.15 -15.86 -4.37
CA ILE A 8 -7.00 -16.69 -3.99
C ILE A 8 -7.06 -17.06 -2.51
N CYS A 9 -7.27 -16.06 -1.62
CA CYS A 9 -7.40 -16.31 -0.19
C CYS A 9 -8.56 -17.26 0.13
N ARG A 10 -9.70 -17.11 -0.56
CA ARG A 10 -10.83 -18.03 -0.40
C ARG A 10 -10.49 -19.45 -0.85
N ALA A 11 -9.82 -19.61 -2.01
CA ALA A 11 -9.39 -20.91 -2.51
C ALA A 11 -8.41 -21.58 -1.54
N PHE A 12 -7.46 -20.81 -0.99
CA PHE A 12 -6.53 -21.27 0.04
C PHE A 12 -7.26 -21.80 1.28
N ILE A 13 -8.21 -21.03 1.84
CA ILE A 13 -8.97 -21.40 3.03
C ILE A 13 -9.85 -22.63 2.74
N SER A 14 -10.64 -22.57 1.66
CA SER A 14 -11.59 -23.63 1.31
C SER A 14 -10.92 -24.93 0.86
N GLY A 15 -9.73 -24.83 0.28
CA GLY A 15 -8.90 -25.97 -0.13
C GLY A 15 -8.12 -26.63 1.00
N GLY A 16 -8.14 -26.05 2.23
CA GLY A 16 -7.41 -26.61 3.36
C GLY A 16 -5.90 -26.56 3.21
N MET A 17 -5.37 -25.58 2.43
CA MET A 17 -3.96 -25.51 2.03
C MET A 17 -3.04 -24.95 3.13
N GLN A 18 -3.52 -24.77 4.35
CA GLN A 18 -2.74 -24.20 5.46
C GLN A 18 -1.53 -25.04 5.84
N GLN A 19 -1.57 -26.35 5.51
CA GLN A 19 -0.45 -27.27 5.79
C GLN A 19 0.66 -27.21 4.74
N ASP A 20 0.38 -26.59 3.60
CA ASP A 20 1.31 -26.52 2.46
C ASP A 20 2.12 -25.21 2.41
N LEU A 21 1.96 -24.35 3.43
CA LEU A 21 2.68 -23.08 3.52
C LEU A 21 4.21 -23.26 3.57
N PRO A 22 5.00 -22.36 2.96
CA PRO A 22 4.59 -21.17 2.22
C PRO A 22 4.11 -21.48 0.80
N LEU A 23 3.11 -20.72 0.32
CA LEU A 23 2.53 -20.89 -1.01
C LEU A 23 2.66 -19.62 -1.84
N LYS A 24 2.92 -19.80 -3.13
CA LYS A 24 2.98 -18.70 -4.11
C LYS A 24 1.95 -18.93 -5.18
N PHE A 25 1.10 -17.94 -5.41
CA PHE A 25 0.06 -17.98 -6.42
C PHE A 25 0.21 -16.83 -7.40
N PHE A 26 -0.23 -17.05 -8.62
CA PHE A 26 -0.48 -15.96 -9.54
C PHE A 26 -1.84 -16.15 -10.20
N ALA A 27 -2.45 -15.06 -10.61
CA ALA A 27 -3.66 -15.04 -11.40
C ALA A 27 -3.55 -13.99 -12.50
N HIS A 28 -4.20 -14.26 -13.63
CA HIS A 28 -4.26 -13.33 -14.74
C HIS A 28 -5.65 -13.36 -15.37
N GLY A 29 -6.15 -12.20 -15.77
CA GLY A 29 -7.43 -12.13 -16.46
C GLY A 29 -8.16 -10.80 -16.30
N PRO A 30 -9.41 -10.74 -16.78
CA PRO A 30 -10.23 -9.54 -16.69
C PRO A 30 -10.75 -9.31 -15.27
N ALA A 31 -10.60 -8.07 -14.82
CA ALA A 31 -11.22 -7.53 -13.62
C ALA A 31 -12.23 -6.43 -13.98
N PHE A 32 -13.23 -6.23 -13.12
CA PHE A 32 -14.34 -5.30 -13.36
C PHE A 32 -14.56 -4.43 -12.13
N ARG A 33 -14.51 -3.09 -12.32
CA ARG A 33 -14.80 -2.12 -11.25
C ARG A 33 -15.79 -1.09 -11.74
N TYR A 34 -16.78 -0.78 -10.91
CA TYR A 34 -17.74 0.28 -11.20
C TYR A 34 -17.12 1.63 -10.82
N GLU A 35 -16.27 2.13 -11.70
CA GLU A 35 -15.60 3.42 -11.53
C GLU A 35 -16.03 4.40 -12.63
N ARG A 36 -15.81 5.70 -12.39
CA ARG A 36 -16.00 6.71 -13.42
C ARG A 36 -14.94 6.51 -14.52
N PRO A 37 -15.32 6.18 -15.74
CA PRO A 37 -14.37 5.98 -16.83
C PRO A 37 -13.59 7.26 -17.14
N GLN A 38 -12.29 7.12 -17.34
CA GLN A 38 -11.40 8.19 -17.78
C GLN A 38 -10.19 7.59 -18.50
N LYS A 39 -9.31 8.43 -19.07
CA LYS A 39 -8.10 7.94 -19.74
C LYS A 39 -7.27 7.05 -18.79
N GLY A 40 -7.00 5.82 -19.22
CA GLY A 40 -6.25 4.84 -18.42
C GLY A 40 -7.06 4.16 -17.31
N ARG A 41 -8.34 4.50 -17.10
CA ARG A 41 -9.20 3.87 -16.08
C ARG A 41 -10.49 3.37 -16.71
N LEU A 42 -10.54 2.08 -16.97
CA LEU A 42 -11.67 1.39 -17.59
C LEU A 42 -12.46 0.61 -16.55
N ARG A 43 -13.73 0.32 -16.82
CA ARG A 43 -14.57 -0.56 -15.99
C ARG A 43 -14.21 -2.02 -16.14
N GLN A 44 -13.68 -2.41 -17.29
CA GLN A 44 -13.05 -3.71 -17.53
C GLN A 44 -11.58 -3.47 -17.87
N PHE A 45 -10.69 -4.17 -17.20
CA PHE A 45 -9.25 -4.12 -17.43
C PHE A 45 -8.65 -5.50 -17.15
N HIS A 46 -7.42 -5.73 -17.59
CA HIS A 46 -6.69 -6.96 -17.24
C HIS A 46 -5.77 -6.70 -16.07
N GLN A 47 -5.67 -7.68 -15.21
CA GLN A 47 -4.80 -7.67 -14.03
C GLN A 47 -3.93 -8.91 -14.04
N ILE A 48 -2.65 -8.75 -13.68
CA ILE A 48 -1.77 -9.83 -13.24
C ILE A 48 -1.65 -9.64 -11.73
N ASP A 49 -1.80 -10.71 -11.01
CA ASP A 49 -1.81 -10.74 -9.55
C ASP A 49 -0.84 -11.80 -9.07
N ALA A 50 -0.03 -11.51 -8.07
CA ALA A 50 0.90 -12.44 -7.44
C ALA A 50 0.79 -12.34 -5.92
N GLU A 51 0.67 -13.50 -5.26
CA GLU A 51 0.45 -13.60 -3.83
C GLU A 51 1.46 -14.57 -3.21
N ILE A 52 2.06 -14.17 -2.09
CA ILE A 52 2.85 -15.05 -1.24
C ILE A 52 2.12 -15.20 0.09
N LEU A 53 1.82 -16.42 0.47
CA LEU A 53 1.10 -16.75 1.69
C LEU A 53 2.01 -17.52 2.65
N GLY A 54 1.98 -17.16 3.95
CA GLY A 54 2.67 -17.88 5.01
C GLY A 54 4.14 -17.50 5.18
N VAL A 55 4.55 -16.33 4.74
CA VAL A 55 5.89 -15.78 5.00
C VAL A 55 5.76 -14.50 5.80
N GLU A 56 6.33 -14.45 6.98
CA GLU A 56 6.25 -13.29 7.90
C GLU A 56 7.41 -12.31 7.75
N GLY A 57 8.50 -12.73 7.13
CA GLY A 57 9.71 -11.92 7.01
C GLY A 57 9.72 -10.99 5.79
N PRO A 58 10.67 -10.02 5.75
CA PRO A 58 10.78 -9.02 4.68
C PRO A 58 11.09 -9.62 3.31
N GLY A 59 11.55 -10.88 3.26
CA GLY A 59 11.88 -11.58 2.01
C GLY A 59 10.69 -11.71 1.05
N ALA A 60 9.46 -11.84 1.56
CA ALA A 60 8.27 -11.91 0.72
C ALA A 60 8.00 -10.56 0.01
N ASP A 61 8.14 -9.45 0.73
CA ASP A 61 7.98 -8.11 0.16
C ASP A 61 9.05 -7.84 -0.90
N ILE A 62 10.31 -8.18 -0.59
CA ILE A 62 11.44 -8.04 -1.53
C ILE A 62 11.18 -8.87 -2.80
N GLU A 63 10.73 -10.11 -2.65
CA GLU A 63 10.46 -11.00 -3.79
C GLU A 63 9.32 -10.46 -4.67
N ILE A 64 8.22 -10.00 -4.10
CA ILE A 64 7.09 -9.44 -4.85
C ILE A 64 7.48 -8.15 -5.57
N ILE A 65 8.24 -7.28 -4.94
CA ILE A 65 8.72 -6.04 -5.56
C ILE A 65 9.68 -6.37 -6.71
N THR A 66 10.59 -7.31 -6.50
CA THR A 66 11.53 -7.78 -7.53
C THR A 66 10.79 -8.37 -8.73
N LEU A 67 9.80 -9.23 -8.49
CA LEU A 67 8.95 -9.79 -9.54
C LEU A 67 8.25 -8.67 -10.34
N GLY A 68 7.74 -7.65 -9.66
CA GLY A 68 7.14 -6.50 -10.33
C GLY A 68 8.14 -5.74 -11.22
N ALA A 69 9.35 -5.52 -10.72
CA ALA A 69 10.42 -4.87 -11.49
C ALA A 69 10.82 -5.69 -12.73
N GLU A 70 10.99 -7.01 -12.59
CA GLU A 70 11.32 -7.93 -13.70
C GLU A 70 10.22 -7.93 -14.78
N ILE A 71 8.94 -7.99 -14.38
CA ILE A 71 7.82 -7.91 -15.34
C ILE A 71 7.87 -6.59 -16.13
N LEU A 72 8.12 -5.46 -15.45
CA LEU A 72 8.19 -4.15 -16.10
C LEU A 72 9.43 -4.04 -17.01
N HIS A 73 10.52 -4.66 -16.62
CA HIS A 73 11.75 -4.76 -17.43
C HIS A 73 11.47 -5.55 -18.71
N ASP A 74 10.90 -6.75 -18.61
CA ASP A 74 10.59 -7.61 -19.75
C ASP A 74 9.60 -6.97 -20.72
N LEU A 75 8.69 -6.14 -20.20
CA LEU A 75 7.78 -5.33 -21.01
C LEU A 75 8.43 -4.07 -21.62
N GLY A 76 9.70 -3.79 -21.31
CA GLY A 76 10.43 -2.63 -21.81
C GLY A 76 9.89 -1.29 -21.32
N VAL A 77 9.30 -1.25 -20.13
CA VAL A 77 8.70 -0.03 -19.56
C VAL A 77 9.31 0.39 -18.23
N LEU A 78 10.21 -0.38 -17.65
CA LEU A 78 10.80 -0.11 -16.33
C LEU A 78 11.44 1.28 -16.23
N ASP A 79 12.15 1.72 -17.26
CA ASP A 79 12.81 3.04 -17.30
C ASP A 79 11.85 4.23 -17.19
N ARG A 80 10.55 3.98 -17.40
CA ARG A 80 9.48 5.00 -17.28
C ARG A 80 8.69 4.88 -15.98
N CYS A 81 9.09 3.94 -15.11
CA CYS A 81 8.45 3.67 -13.84
C CYS A 81 9.30 4.19 -12.69
N VAL A 82 8.65 4.61 -11.64
CA VAL A 82 9.27 4.97 -10.37
C VAL A 82 8.65 4.10 -9.29
N LEU A 83 9.48 3.36 -8.57
CA LEU A 83 9.03 2.62 -7.39
C LEU A 83 8.99 3.59 -6.20
N GLU A 84 7.82 3.76 -5.62
CA GLU A 84 7.65 4.48 -4.37
C GLU A 84 7.36 3.49 -3.24
N LEU A 85 8.08 3.62 -2.14
CA LEU A 85 7.94 2.77 -0.97
C LEU A 85 7.53 3.58 0.26
N ASN A 86 6.73 2.94 1.09
CA ASN A 86 6.45 3.36 2.45
C ASN A 86 6.09 2.12 3.29
N THR A 87 6.02 2.32 4.60
CA THR A 87 5.48 1.32 5.52
C THR A 87 4.38 1.94 6.38
N LEU A 88 3.37 1.15 6.70
CA LEU A 88 2.35 1.49 7.69
C LEU A 88 2.60 0.76 9.02
N GLY A 89 3.74 0.09 9.13
CA GLY A 89 4.13 -0.65 10.33
C GLY A 89 3.14 -1.78 10.67
N ASP A 90 3.25 -2.23 11.89
CA ASP A 90 2.36 -3.22 12.50
C ASP A 90 1.03 -2.58 13.00
N PRO A 91 0.09 -3.38 13.52
CA PRO A 91 -1.18 -2.86 14.03
C PRO A 91 -1.02 -1.83 15.16
N GLU A 92 -0.03 -1.98 16.03
CA GLU A 92 0.24 -1.06 17.15
C GLU A 92 0.74 0.30 16.64
N SER A 93 1.74 0.28 15.77
CA SER A 93 2.28 1.49 15.12
C SER A 93 1.19 2.24 14.34
N ARG A 94 0.34 1.50 13.61
CA ARG A 94 -0.80 2.09 12.87
C ARG A 94 -1.82 2.74 13.80
N GLN A 95 -2.12 2.12 14.94
CA GLN A 95 -3.08 2.69 15.88
C GLN A 95 -2.53 3.98 16.49
N THR A 96 -1.27 3.97 16.95
CA THR A 96 -0.61 5.16 17.51
C THR A 96 -0.56 6.30 16.50
N TYR A 97 -0.23 6.00 15.25
CA TYR A 97 -0.22 7.00 14.18
C TYR A 97 -1.63 7.53 13.86
N ARG A 98 -2.62 6.65 13.83
CA ARG A 98 -4.01 7.04 13.63
C ARG A 98 -4.47 8.02 14.69
N ASP A 99 -4.15 7.75 15.96
CA ASP A 99 -4.53 8.61 17.09
C ASP A 99 -3.85 9.98 17.00
N ALA A 100 -2.59 10.02 16.59
CA ALA A 100 -1.88 11.27 16.32
C ALA A 100 -2.49 12.07 15.17
N LEU A 101 -2.90 11.40 14.07
CA LEU A 101 -3.60 12.05 12.95
C LEU A 101 -4.97 12.58 13.38
N VAL A 102 -5.73 11.81 14.19
CA VAL A 102 -7.02 12.27 14.72
C VAL A 102 -6.84 13.52 15.57
N ALA A 103 -5.87 13.54 16.46
CA ALA A 103 -5.57 14.72 17.27
C ALA A 103 -5.21 15.92 16.39
N TYR A 104 -4.25 15.76 15.49
CA TYR A 104 -3.79 16.82 14.59
C TYR A 104 -4.92 17.39 13.72
N PHE A 105 -5.69 16.54 13.03
CA PHE A 105 -6.76 17.01 12.17
C PHE A 105 -7.97 17.55 12.94
N SER A 106 -8.18 17.14 14.18
CA SER A 106 -9.23 17.70 15.06
C SER A 106 -8.93 19.16 15.38
N ASP A 107 -7.67 19.51 15.63
CA ASP A 107 -7.24 20.90 15.88
C ASP A 107 -7.39 21.79 14.64
N HIS A 108 -7.46 21.18 13.44
CA HIS A 108 -7.62 21.89 12.17
C HIS A 108 -9.00 21.70 11.52
N ARG A 109 -9.97 21.14 12.27
CA ARG A 109 -11.26 20.72 11.74
C ARG A 109 -12.02 21.81 10.97
N ASP A 110 -11.96 23.04 11.44
CA ASP A 110 -12.65 24.17 10.81
C ASP A 110 -12.08 24.58 9.45
N LYS A 111 -10.91 24.08 9.11
CA LYS A 111 -10.21 24.35 7.85
C LYS A 111 -10.25 23.16 6.87
N LEU A 112 -10.73 22.01 7.33
CA LEU A 112 -10.86 20.82 6.49
C LEU A 112 -12.09 20.91 5.58
N SER A 113 -11.99 20.30 4.40
CA SER A 113 -13.15 20.09 3.53
C SER A 113 -14.19 19.20 4.20
N GLU A 114 -15.47 19.32 3.80
CA GLU A 114 -16.57 18.50 4.33
C GLU A 114 -16.27 16.99 4.20
N ASP A 115 -15.70 16.57 3.05
CA ASP A 115 -15.30 15.18 2.80
C ASP A 115 -14.19 14.73 3.76
N SER A 116 -13.24 15.61 4.10
CA SER A 116 -12.16 15.32 5.05
C SER A 116 -12.64 15.32 6.50
N VAL A 117 -13.62 16.13 6.86
CA VAL A 117 -14.30 16.03 8.17
C VAL A 117 -14.99 14.68 8.34
N ASP A 118 -15.67 14.18 7.30
CA ASP A 118 -16.26 12.84 7.29
C ASP A 118 -15.21 11.72 7.40
N ARG A 119 -14.09 11.88 6.70
CA ARG A 119 -12.97 10.94 6.75
C ARG A 119 -12.31 10.91 8.11
N LEU A 120 -12.24 12.03 8.81
CA LEU A 120 -11.65 12.11 10.16
C LEU A 120 -12.28 11.10 11.12
N ALA A 121 -13.61 10.93 11.04
CA ALA A 121 -14.32 9.97 11.87
C ALA A 121 -14.14 8.50 11.44
N ARG A 122 -14.00 8.25 10.13
CA ARG A 122 -14.01 6.90 9.55
C ARG A 122 -12.61 6.35 9.29
N ASN A 123 -11.78 7.14 8.63
CA ASN A 123 -10.41 6.76 8.24
C ASN A 123 -9.55 8.00 8.02
N PRO A 124 -8.90 8.54 9.07
CA PRO A 124 -8.12 9.77 9.00
C PRO A 124 -6.93 9.69 8.04
N LEU A 125 -6.37 8.49 7.78
CA LEU A 125 -5.30 8.33 6.78
C LEU A 125 -5.73 8.78 5.37
N ARG A 126 -7.02 8.71 5.05
CA ARG A 126 -7.53 9.17 3.75
C ARG A 126 -7.52 10.68 3.57
N ILE A 127 -7.33 11.44 4.64
CA ILE A 127 -7.17 12.90 4.55
C ILE A 127 -5.82 13.22 3.91
N LEU A 128 -4.78 12.42 4.19
CA LEU A 128 -3.44 12.57 3.62
C LEU A 128 -3.43 12.48 2.07
N ASP A 129 -4.42 11.79 1.50
CA ASP A 129 -4.63 11.66 0.05
C ASP A 129 -5.64 12.68 -0.51
N SER A 130 -6.06 13.67 0.26
CA SER A 130 -7.04 14.67 -0.21
C SER A 130 -6.49 15.43 -1.41
N LYS A 131 -7.37 15.70 -2.37
CA LYS A 131 -7.08 16.53 -3.53
C LYS A 131 -7.57 17.96 -3.37
N ASP A 132 -8.24 18.26 -2.26
CA ASP A 132 -8.66 19.60 -1.92
C ASP A 132 -7.46 20.46 -1.56
N GLU A 133 -7.37 21.66 -2.13
CA GLU A 133 -6.22 22.57 -1.94
C GLU A 133 -6.11 23.07 -0.49
N GLY A 134 -7.22 23.21 0.23
CA GLY A 134 -7.25 23.58 1.64
C GLY A 134 -6.69 22.49 2.51
N ASP A 135 -7.16 21.25 2.28
CA ASP A 135 -6.67 20.06 2.99
C ASP A 135 -5.17 19.83 2.74
N GLN A 136 -4.72 20.00 1.50
CA GLN A 136 -3.30 19.81 1.15
C GLN A 136 -2.37 20.73 1.94
N LYS A 137 -2.78 21.98 2.21
CA LYS A 137 -2.01 22.90 3.03
C LYS A 137 -1.87 22.43 4.48
N ILE A 138 -2.90 21.78 5.01
CA ILE A 138 -2.90 21.20 6.36
C ILE A 138 -2.07 19.91 6.38
N VAL A 139 -2.21 19.08 5.36
CA VAL A 139 -1.48 17.80 5.21
C VAL A 139 0.04 18.00 5.15
N VAL A 140 0.53 19.16 4.67
CA VAL A 140 1.98 19.44 4.63
C VAL A 140 2.64 19.29 5.99
N ASP A 141 2.00 19.73 7.06
CA ASP A 141 2.54 19.72 8.42
C ASP A 141 2.00 18.54 9.27
N ALA A 142 1.24 17.64 8.65
CA ALA A 142 0.70 16.47 9.35
C ALA A 142 1.81 15.52 9.82
N PRO A 143 1.62 14.86 10.97
CA PRO A 143 2.54 13.86 11.47
C PRO A 143 2.90 12.82 10.40
N LEU A 144 4.15 12.33 10.41
CA LEU A 144 4.63 11.31 9.49
C LEU A 144 4.65 9.95 10.19
N MET A 145 4.28 8.88 9.46
CA MET A 145 4.22 7.50 9.99
C MET A 145 5.54 7.05 10.63
N THR A 146 6.67 7.47 10.08
CA THR A 146 8.01 7.09 10.56
C THR A 146 8.28 7.46 12.02
N ALA A 147 7.63 8.51 12.55
CA ALA A 147 7.77 8.90 13.95
C ALA A 147 6.98 7.99 14.93
N TYR A 148 6.14 7.11 14.41
CA TYR A 148 5.23 6.26 15.19
C TYR A 148 5.49 4.77 15.00
N LEU A 149 6.49 4.40 14.19
CA LEU A 149 6.91 3.02 14.03
C LEU A 149 7.60 2.54 15.29
N ASN A 150 7.19 1.39 15.81
CA ASN A 150 7.96 0.69 16.85
C ASN A 150 9.24 0.07 16.25
N GLN A 151 10.16 -0.39 17.09
CA GLN A 151 11.46 -0.89 16.65
C GLN A 151 11.32 -2.06 15.68
N GLN A 152 10.40 -2.98 15.92
CA GLN A 152 10.16 -4.12 15.02
C GLN A 152 9.76 -3.68 13.62
N SER A 153 8.87 -2.72 13.52
CA SER A 153 8.43 -2.17 12.22
C SER A 153 9.53 -1.39 11.50
N GLN A 154 10.37 -0.68 12.26
CA GLN A 154 11.55 -0.01 11.70
C GLN A 154 12.55 -1.01 11.14
N ASP A 155 12.89 -2.04 11.91
CA ASP A 155 13.84 -3.08 11.51
C ASP A 155 13.34 -3.86 10.30
N PHE A 156 12.05 -4.19 10.27
CA PHE A 156 11.42 -4.85 9.12
C PHE A 156 11.55 -4.02 7.84
N PHE A 157 11.17 -2.74 7.92
CA PHE A 157 11.22 -1.87 6.75
C PHE A 157 12.66 -1.58 6.29
N ALA A 158 13.59 -1.43 7.24
CA ALA A 158 15.01 -1.31 6.93
C ALA A 158 15.53 -2.54 6.19
N ALA A 159 15.15 -3.75 6.61
CA ALA A 159 15.54 -4.98 5.94
C ALA A 159 14.95 -5.11 4.53
N VAL A 160 13.72 -4.62 4.29
CA VAL A 160 13.15 -4.54 2.92
C VAL A 160 13.99 -3.61 2.06
N CYS A 161 14.30 -2.40 2.53
CA CYS A 161 15.13 -1.44 1.81
C CYS A 161 16.52 -2.00 1.50
N GLU A 162 17.21 -2.58 2.48
CA GLU A 162 18.52 -3.22 2.31
C GLU A 162 18.49 -4.33 1.26
N GLY A 163 17.44 -5.18 1.29
CA GLY A 163 17.27 -6.23 0.31
C GLY A 163 17.11 -5.71 -1.12
N LEU A 164 16.36 -4.63 -1.30
CA LEU A 164 16.21 -3.98 -2.60
C LEU A 164 17.52 -3.33 -3.07
N ASP A 165 18.27 -2.70 -2.16
CA ASP A 165 19.57 -2.10 -2.45
C ASP A 165 20.58 -3.17 -2.92
N VAL A 166 20.62 -4.33 -2.26
CA VAL A 166 21.46 -5.47 -2.64
C VAL A 166 21.12 -5.98 -4.05
N LEU A 167 19.82 -5.96 -4.41
CA LEU A 167 19.34 -6.37 -5.73
C LEU A 167 19.45 -5.26 -6.79
N GLY A 168 19.89 -4.06 -6.41
CA GLY A 168 20.02 -2.94 -7.33
C GLY A 168 18.69 -2.35 -7.81
N ILE A 169 17.60 -2.57 -7.07
CA ILE A 169 16.28 -2.03 -7.40
C ILE A 169 16.15 -0.61 -6.81
N ALA A 170 16.10 0.38 -7.72
CA ALA A 170 15.96 1.77 -7.31
C ALA A 170 14.54 2.08 -6.81
N TYR A 171 14.42 2.84 -5.72
CA TYR A 171 13.16 3.28 -5.13
C TYR A 171 13.27 4.68 -4.52
N ASN A 172 12.12 5.31 -4.35
CA ASN A 172 11.97 6.55 -3.58
C ASN A 172 11.11 6.30 -2.33
N LEU A 173 11.52 6.80 -1.18
CA LEU A 173 10.70 6.77 0.01
C LEU A 173 9.63 7.87 -0.08
N ASN A 174 8.36 7.47 -0.06
CA ASN A 174 7.23 8.39 -0.06
C ASN A 174 6.39 8.21 1.21
N GLN A 175 6.68 9.01 2.23
CA GLN A 175 6.01 8.95 3.53
C GLN A 175 4.51 9.31 3.48
N ARG A 176 4.01 9.76 2.35
CA ARG A 176 2.59 10.05 2.12
C ARG A 176 1.86 8.95 1.35
N LEU A 177 2.55 7.90 0.99
CA LEU A 177 1.95 6.71 0.42
C LEU A 177 1.30 5.89 1.55
N VAL A 178 0.00 6.07 1.77
CA VAL A 178 -0.73 5.54 2.94
C VAL A 178 -1.76 4.46 2.59
N ARG A 179 -1.70 3.94 1.37
CA ARG A 179 -2.56 2.85 0.88
C ARG A 179 -1.98 2.19 -0.38
#